data_c54feefa8beb2c3dbf4bc23bee4ac251
#
_entry.id   c54feefa8beb2c3dbf4bc23bee4ac251
#
_cell.length_a   1.000
_cell.length_b   1.000
_cell.length_c   1.000
_cell.angle_alpha   90.00
_cell.angle_beta   90.00
_cell.angle_gamma   90.00
#
_symmetry.space_group_name_H-M   'P 1'
#
loop_
_entity.id
_entity.type
_entity.pdbx_description
1 polymer ?
#
loop_
_entity_poly.entity_id
_entity_poly.type
_entity_poly.pdbx_seq_one_letter_code
_entity_poly.pdbx_strand_id
1 'polypeptide(L)'
;MKNIILKLASIVFFPLLFVGCTQEESVVNHIGLSGNAYITSDVNESQSKAFIDEGNSAIRNWRNPETIISFYFKAEKSGNMNVALKAKGHSTIEVSLFDKKKEITLNSDEYSNVKVGTFKVKKAQYIKVDIRGKEINKGEDFGNIEALLVGGEIIPIVCVDDKFSTHFGRRGPSVHLGYTLPSENVEWFYNEVVVPEEGDIPHSYYMACGFSEGYFGMQNNTPQPRRILFSVWSPFETDNPAEIPDSLRVELIKKGENTKIGEFGNEGSGGQSYMHYDWKAGERCRFLMGVHPEKNNKTVYTAYFYDNHQNKWVLVASWRRPNTTTWYTNAHSFLENFNPRMGYINRKAYYQNQWARTTSGEWVPLTKARFTCDATGRERMRLDYTGGISDGGYYLSMGGFFDENLNTDTWFERTGNVTEAPDIDFSTLE
;
A
#
# COMPACT_ATOMS: atom_id res chain seq x y z
N MET A 1 -47.28 -18.15 -87.41
CA MET A 1 -47.78 -17.43 -86.30
C MET A 1 -48.22 -18.46 -85.28
N LYS A 2 -47.37 -18.84 -84.35
CA LYS A 2 -47.58 -19.88 -83.36
C LYS A 2 -47.38 -19.24 -81.98
N ASN A 3 -48.41 -19.20 -81.18
CA ASN A 3 -48.36 -18.75 -79.78
C ASN A 3 -47.71 -19.83 -78.91
N ILE A 4 -46.66 -19.46 -78.19
CA ILE A 4 -46.06 -20.30 -77.19
C ILE A 4 -46.49 -19.72 -75.83
N ILE A 5 -47.24 -20.49 -75.05
CA ILE A 5 -47.66 -20.20 -73.69
C ILE A 5 -46.52 -20.64 -72.78
N LEU A 6 -45.91 -19.64 -72.07
CA LEU A 6 -44.93 -19.90 -71.03
C LEU A 6 -45.68 -20.05 -69.68
N LYS A 7 -45.56 -21.23 -69.05
CA LYS A 7 -46.00 -21.46 -67.67
C LYS A 7 -44.99 -20.92 -66.70
N LEU A 8 -45.32 -19.90 -65.89
CA LEU A 8 -44.54 -19.47 -64.75
C LEU A 8 -44.78 -20.45 -63.58
N ALA A 9 -43.73 -21.10 -63.13
CA ALA A 9 -43.71 -21.82 -61.86
C ALA A 9 -43.28 -20.85 -60.76
N SER A 10 -44.18 -20.58 -59.83
CA SER A 10 -43.89 -19.77 -58.61
C SER A 10 -43.07 -20.61 -57.61
N ILE A 11 -41.81 -20.27 -57.47
CA ILE A 11 -40.97 -20.82 -56.41
C ILE A 11 -41.19 -19.93 -55.16
N VAL A 12 -41.86 -20.48 -54.15
CA VAL A 12 -42.00 -19.86 -52.82
C VAL A 12 -40.68 -20.05 -52.07
N PHE A 13 -39.94 -18.95 -51.92
CA PHE A 13 -38.76 -18.90 -51.09
C PHE A 13 -39.20 -18.69 -49.64
N PHE A 14 -39.05 -19.70 -48.76
CA PHE A 14 -39.19 -19.59 -47.36
C PHE A 14 -37.83 -19.07 -46.79
N PRO A 15 -37.72 -17.87 -46.18
CA PRO A 15 -36.49 -17.49 -45.53
C PRO A 15 -36.38 -18.30 -44.23
N LEU A 16 -35.42 -19.21 -44.16
CA LEU A 16 -34.93 -19.75 -42.89
C LEU A 16 -34.28 -18.58 -42.10
N LEU A 17 -34.99 -18.06 -41.13
CA LEU A 17 -34.44 -17.22 -40.07
C LEU A 17 -33.51 -18.10 -39.21
N PHE A 18 -32.23 -18.10 -39.51
CA PHE A 18 -31.22 -18.50 -38.55
C PHE A 18 -31.17 -17.44 -37.47
N VAL A 19 -31.90 -17.69 -36.38
CA VAL A 19 -31.62 -17.00 -35.11
C VAL A 19 -30.28 -17.55 -34.62
N GLY A 20 -29.22 -16.92 -35.07
CA GLY A 20 -27.87 -17.09 -34.50
C GLY A 20 -27.97 -16.51 -33.08
N CYS A 21 -28.09 -17.39 -32.08
CA CYS A 21 -27.79 -17.04 -30.71
C CYS A 21 -26.26 -16.81 -30.66
N THR A 22 -25.81 -15.58 -30.94
CA THR A 22 -24.49 -15.15 -30.52
C THR A 22 -24.54 -15.11 -28.99
N GLN A 23 -24.07 -16.18 -28.35
CA GLN A 23 -23.57 -16.04 -26.98
C GLN A 23 -22.42 -15.02 -27.10
N GLU A 24 -22.67 -13.77 -26.70
CA GLU A 24 -21.59 -12.90 -26.30
C GLU A 24 -20.82 -13.69 -25.25
N GLU A 25 -19.60 -14.10 -25.55
CA GLU A 25 -18.67 -14.57 -24.54
C GLU A 25 -18.58 -13.46 -23.51
N SER A 26 -19.24 -13.65 -22.38
CA SER A 26 -19.23 -12.69 -21.29
C SER A 26 -17.77 -12.52 -20.87
N VAL A 27 -17.22 -11.32 -21.02
CA VAL A 27 -15.87 -10.99 -20.58
C VAL A 27 -15.74 -11.42 -19.13
N VAL A 28 -14.90 -12.40 -18.87
CA VAL A 28 -14.65 -12.92 -17.53
C VAL A 28 -13.32 -12.35 -17.06
N ASN A 29 -13.35 -11.59 -15.97
CA ASN A 29 -12.12 -11.10 -15.35
C ASN A 29 -11.54 -12.17 -14.45
N HIS A 30 -10.25 -12.40 -14.58
CA HIS A 30 -9.45 -13.28 -13.77
C HIS A 30 -8.83 -12.46 -12.62
N ILE A 31 -9.22 -12.77 -11.39
CA ILE A 31 -8.70 -12.12 -10.18
C ILE A 31 -7.78 -13.13 -9.52
N GLY A 32 -6.48 -13.03 -9.80
CA GLY A 32 -5.46 -13.98 -9.35
C GLY A 32 -5.32 -14.04 -7.83
N LEU A 33 -5.11 -15.22 -7.31
CA LEU A 33 -4.91 -15.48 -5.88
C LEU A 33 -3.75 -14.65 -5.32
N SER A 34 -2.61 -14.68 -6.02
CA SER A 34 -1.36 -14.09 -5.53
C SER A 34 -1.47 -12.60 -5.23
N GLY A 35 -2.12 -11.82 -6.09
CA GLY A 35 -2.23 -10.35 -5.94
C GLY A 35 -3.39 -9.91 -5.06
N ASN A 36 -4.48 -10.69 -4.98
CA ASN A 36 -5.79 -10.21 -4.53
C ASN A 36 -6.40 -10.97 -3.35
N ALA A 37 -5.74 -12.04 -2.86
CA ALA A 37 -6.26 -12.83 -1.76
C ALA A 37 -5.36 -12.76 -0.52
N TYR A 38 -5.99 -12.86 0.65
CA TYR A 38 -5.35 -12.82 1.97
C TYR A 38 -5.94 -13.90 2.87
N ILE A 39 -5.13 -14.39 3.82
CA ILE A 39 -5.65 -15.15 4.95
C ILE A 39 -6.04 -14.14 6.02
N THR A 40 -7.35 -14.04 6.31
CA THR A 40 -7.90 -12.98 7.17
C THR A 40 -8.45 -13.48 8.50
N SER A 41 -8.47 -14.80 8.73
CA SER A 41 -8.96 -15.43 9.96
C SER A 41 -8.02 -15.31 11.14
N ASP A 42 -6.71 -15.18 10.87
CA ASP A 42 -5.68 -15.10 11.89
C ASP A 42 -4.81 -13.87 11.68
N VAL A 43 -4.80 -12.99 12.68
CA VAL A 43 -3.87 -11.87 12.76
C VAL A 43 -2.50 -12.34 13.25
N ASN A 44 -2.42 -13.52 13.86
CA ASN A 44 -1.19 -14.13 14.35
C ASN A 44 -0.65 -15.16 13.36
N GLU A 45 0.37 -14.80 12.60
CA GLU A 45 1.07 -15.66 11.63
C GLU A 45 1.57 -17.00 12.20
N SER A 46 1.67 -17.11 13.52
CA SER A 46 2.18 -18.32 14.20
C SER A 46 1.15 -19.45 14.31
N GLN A 47 -0.14 -19.22 14.09
CA GLN A 47 -1.19 -20.22 14.31
C GLN A 47 -1.78 -20.79 13.02
N SER A 48 -1.83 -20.05 11.92
CA SER A 48 -2.27 -20.57 10.63
C SER A 48 -1.12 -21.29 9.94
N LYS A 49 -1.26 -22.61 9.78
CA LYS A 49 -0.34 -23.40 8.93
C LYS A 49 -0.62 -23.18 7.43
N ALA A 50 -1.75 -22.58 7.09
CA ALA A 50 -2.08 -22.23 5.73
C ALA A 50 -1.38 -20.94 5.33
N PHE A 51 -0.86 -20.87 4.10
CA PHE A 51 -0.31 -19.63 3.53
C PHE A 51 -0.53 -19.58 2.02
N ILE A 52 -0.52 -18.37 1.49
CA ILE A 52 -0.56 -18.13 0.06
C ILE A 52 0.89 -18.12 -0.44
N ASP A 53 1.22 -19.07 -1.27
CA ASP A 53 2.47 -19.15 -2.03
C ASP A 53 2.34 -18.23 -3.25
N GLU A 54 2.81 -17.00 -3.09
CA GLU A 54 2.64 -15.94 -4.09
C GLU A 54 3.35 -16.29 -5.41
N GLY A 55 4.50 -16.96 -5.35
CA GLY A 55 5.28 -17.33 -6.53
C GLY A 55 4.64 -18.43 -7.39
N ASN A 56 3.86 -19.32 -6.75
CA ASN A 56 3.19 -20.43 -7.44
C ASN A 56 1.66 -20.25 -7.55
N SER A 57 1.13 -19.12 -7.12
CA SER A 57 -0.31 -18.83 -7.08
C SER A 57 -1.11 -19.99 -6.45
N ALA A 58 -0.68 -20.39 -5.25
CA ALA A 58 -1.22 -21.58 -4.59
C ALA A 58 -1.47 -21.36 -3.09
N ILE A 59 -2.51 -22.02 -2.58
CA ILE A 59 -2.75 -22.12 -1.14
C ILE A 59 -2.04 -23.36 -0.64
N ARG A 60 -1.19 -23.20 0.37
CA ARG A 60 -0.46 -24.32 0.99
C ARG A 60 -1.02 -24.61 2.37
N ASN A 61 -1.07 -25.91 2.72
CA ASN A 61 -1.47 -26.41 4.03
C ASN A 61 -2.88 -25.99 4.48
N TRP A 62 -3.80 -25.80 3.55
CA TRP A 62 -5.18 -25.41 3.86
C TRP A 62 -6.00 -26.60 4.38
N ARG A 63 -5.86 -26.87 5.69
CA ARG A 63 -6.46 -28.03 6.39
C ARG A 63 -7.41 -27.62 7.50
N ASN A 64 -7.28 -26.39 8.01
CA ASN A 64 -8.11 -25.88 9.09
C ASN A 64 -9.37 -25.21 8.52
N PRO A 65 -10.60 -25.68 8.90
CA PRO A 65 -11.85 -25.06 8.44
C PRO A 65 -12.06 -23.62 8.96
N GLU A 66 -11.35 -23.23 10.02
CA GLU A 66 -11.39 -21.84 10.52
C GLU A 66 -10.57 -20.86 9.66
N THR A 67 -9.70 -21.39 8.78
CA THR A 67 -8.95 -20.55 7.84
C THR A 67 -9.89 -19.86 6.84
N ILE A 68 -9.87 -18.53 6.78
CA ILE A 68 -10.61 -17.73 5.83
C ILE A 68 -9.65 -17.15 4.79
N ILE A 69 -9.90 -17.49 3.52
CA ILE A 69 -9.22 -16.90 2.37
C ILE A 69 -10.15 -15.85 1.79
N SER A 70 -9.73 -14.60 1.82
CA SER A 70 -10.53 -13.46 1.37
C SER A 70 -9.95 -12.87 0.10
N PHE A 71 -10.71 -12.89 -0.99
CA PHE A 71 -10.40 -12.16 -2.23
C PHE A 71 -11.01 -10.76 -2.17
N TYR A 72 -10.29 -9.79 -2.74
CA TYR A 72 -10.76 -8.40 -2.82
C TYR A 72 -10.59 -7.85 -4.23
N PHE A 73 -11.61 -7.13 -4.70
CA PHE A 73 -11.60 -6.37 -5.94
C PHE A 73 -12.63 -5.24 -5.85
N LYS A 74 -12.52 -4.23 -6.70
CA LYS A 74 -13.50 -3.14 -6.76
C LYS A 74 -14.37 -3.27 -8.00
N ALA A 75 -15.69 -3.30 -7.81
CA ALA A 75 -16.66 -3.12 -8.88
C ALA A 75 -16.83 -1.62 -9.11
N GLU A 76 -16.66 -1.16 -10.36
CA GLU A 76 -16.85 0.26 -10.71
C GLU A 76 -18.28 0.62 -11.06
N LYS A 77 -19.17 -0.38 -11.12
CA LYS A 77 -20.62 -0.21 -11.41
C LYS A 77 -21.49 -1.10 -10.53
N SER A 78 -22.76 -0.71 -10.41
CA SER A 78 -23.81 -1.60 -9.93
C SER A 78 -24.26 -2.55 -11.03
N GLY A 79 -24.86 -3.70 -10.69
CA GLY A 79 -25.39 -4.65 -11.65
C GLY A 79 -25.38 -6.08 -11.15
N ASN A 80 -25.69 -7.03 -12.03
CA ASN A 80 -25.58 -8.44 -11.75
C ASN A 80 -24.13 -8.89 -11.99
N MET A 81 -23.58 -9.62 -11.03
CA MET A 81 -22.24 -10.15 -11.02
C MET A 81 -22.28 -11.67 -11.02
N ASN A 82 -21.66 -12.29 -12.00
CA ASN A 82 -21.48 -13.72 -12.06
C ASN A 82 -20.14 -14.08 -11.42
N VAL A 83 -20.13 -15.09 -10.54
CA VAL A 83 -18.94 -15.52 -9.79
C VAL A 83 -18.72 -17.01 -10.01
N ALA A 84 -17.48 -17.37 -10.30
CA ALA A 84 -16.97 -18.74 -10.32
C ALA A 84 -15.55 -18.78 -9.71
N LEU A 85 -15.08 -19.95 -9.37
CA LEU A 85 -13.72 -20.21 -8.92
C LEU A 85 -12.97 -21.01 -9.99
N LYS A 86 -11.72 -20.68 -10.23
CA LYS A 86 -10.78 -21.58 -10.90
C LYS A 86 -10.06 -22.37 -9.81
N ALA A 87 -10.51 -23.59 -9.58
CA ALA A 87 -10.12 -24.36 -8.42
C ALA A 87 -9.93 -25.86 -8.73
N LYS A 88 -9.21 -26.55 -7.84
CA LYS A 88 -9.07 -28.00 -7.84
C LYS A 88 -9.06 -28.53 -6.41
N GLY A 89 -9.44 -29.80 -6.25
CA GLY A 89 -9.47 -30.49 -4.95
C GLY A 89 -10.62 -31.48 -4.86
N HIS A 90 -10.72 -32.16 -3.71
CA HIS A 90 -11.80 -33.08 -3.38
C HIS A 90 -12.37 -32.74 -2.01
N SER A 91 -13.17 -31.68 -1.95
CA SER A 91 -13.66 -31.12 -0.70
C SER A 91 -14.97 -30.37 -0.89
N THR A 92 -15.66 -30.09 0.20
CA THR A 92 -16.73 -29.09 0.25
C THR A 92 -16.17 -27.81 0.89
N ILE A 93 -16.37 -26.69 0.21
CA ILE A 93 -15.97 -25.35 0.66
C ILE A 93 -17.22 -24.45 0.76
N GLU A 94 -17.19 -23.46 1.63
CA GLU A 94 -18.20 -22.41 1.73
C GLU A 94 -17.64 -21.12 1.12
N VAL A 95 -18.38 -20.55 0.17
CA VAL A 95 -18.11 -19.21 -0.41
C VAL A 95 -19.14 -18.24 0.16
N SER A 96 -18.64 -17.20 0.84
CA SER A 96 -19.47 -16.16 1.44
C SER A 96 -19.27 -14.83 0.70
N LEU A 97 -20.37 -14.21 0.28
CA LEU A 97 -20.38 -12.95 -0.45
C LEU A 97 -21.60 -12.12 -0.05
N PHE A 98 -21.37 -10.90 0.45
CA PHE A 98 -22.35 -10.10 1.14
C PHE A 98 -22.95 -10.89 2.34
N ASP A 99 -24.27 -11.06 2.36
CA ASP A 99 -25.04 -11.83 3.35
C ASP A 99 -25.37 -13.27 2.91
N LYS A 100 -24.83 -13.70 1.75
CA LYS A 100 -25.12 -15.00 1.15
C LYS A 100 -23.96 -15.96 1.30
N LYS A 101 -24.27 -17.20 1.60
CA LYS A 101 -23.36 -18.33 1.69
C LYS A 101 -23.74 -19.40 0.67
N LYS A 102 -22.76 -20.00 0.04
CA LYS A 102 -22.91 -21.09 -0.93
C LYS A 102 -21.91 -22.19 -0.61
N GLU A 103 -22.40 -23.41 -0.47
CA GLU A 103 -21.54 -24.58 -0.43
C GLU A 103 -21.24 -25.04 -1.84
N ILE A 104 -19.97 -25.30 -2.08
CA ILE A 104 -19.39 -25.67 -3.37
C ILE A 104 -18.60 -26.93 -3.20
N THR A 105 -18.86 -27.94 -4.02
CA THR A 105 -18.08 -29.18 -4.03
C THR A 105 -16.99 -29.07 -5.09
N LEU A 106 -15.74 -29.22 -4.69
CA LEU A 106 -14.60 -29.44 -5.55
C LEU A 106 -14.43 -30.93 -5.76
N ASN A 107 -14.30 -31.39 -7.01
CA ASN A 107 -14.14 -32.80 -7.33
C ASN A 107 -13.29 -32.97 -8.59
N SER A 108 -12.07 -32.43 -8.58
CA SER A 108 -11.15 -32.53 -9.72
C SER A 108 -9.71 -32.44 -9.24
N ASP A 109 -8.84 -33.26 -9.80
CA ASP A 109 -7.39 -33.17 -9.60
C ASP A 109 -6.76 -32.03 -10.42
N GLU A 110 -7.48 -31.55 -11.45
CA GLU A 110 -7.05 -30.45 -12.31
C GLU A 110 -7.90 -29.20 -12.07
N TYR A 111 -7.32 -28.02 -12.34
CA TYR A 111 -8.04 -26.77 -12.26
C TYR A 111 -9.23 -26.73 -13.22
N SER A 112 -10.40 -26.46 -12.69
CA SER A 112 -11.63 -26.30 -13.43
C SER A 112 -12.43 -25.08 -12.96
N ASN A 113 -13.30 -24.57 -13.83
CA ASN A 113 -14.17 -23.46 -13.48
C ASN A 113 -15.41 -23.98 -12.74
N VAL A 114 -15.50 -23.65 -11.46
CA VAL A 114 -16.59 -24.08 -10.58
C VAL A 114 -17.51 -22.90 -10.31
N LYS A 115 -18.76 -22.97 -10.81
CA LYS A 115 -19.76 -21.89 -10.66
C LYS A 115 -20.15 -21.72 -9.19
N VAL A 116 -20.12 -20.45 -8.71
CA VAL A 116 -20.63 -20.06 -7.39
C VAL A 116 -22.06 -19.52 -7.51
N GLY A 117 -22.30 -18.57 -8.42
CA GLY A 117 -23.63 -18.01 -8.63
C GLY A 117 -23.65 -16.59 -9.16
N THR A 118 -24.86 -16.00 -9.14
CA THR A 118 -25.07 -14.61 -9.53
C THR A 118 -25.48 -13.79 -8.31
N PHE A 119 -24.87 -12.61 -8.16
CA PHE A 119 -25.07 -11.70 -7.03
C PHE A 119 -25.36 -10.30 -7.52
N LYS A 120 -26.18 -9.54 -6.78
CA LYS A 120 -26.48 -8.15 -7.12
C LYS A 120 -25.57 -7.19 -6.36
N VAL A 121 -24.80 -6.41 -7.09
CA VAL A 121 -24.00 -5.29 -6.60
C VAL A 121 -24.84 -4.02 -6.67
N LYS A 122 -25.05 -3.34 -5.54
CA LYS A 122 -25.96 -2.21 -5.43
C LYS A 122 -25.35 -0.88 -5.88
N LYS A 123 -24.03 -0.73 -5.72
CA LYS A 123 -23.25 0.47 -6.07
C LYS A 123 -21.80 0.08 -6.39
N ALA A 124 -21.07 1.00 -7.00
CA ALA A 124 -19.61 0.87 -7.11
C ALA A 124 -18.99 0.75 -5.70
N GLN A 125 -18.22 -0.31 -5.45
CA GLN A 125 -17.61 -0.58 -4.14
C GLN A 125 -16.55 -1.67 -4.21
N TYR A 126 -15.71 -1.74 -3.19
CA TYR A 126 -14.91 -2.94 -2.95
C TYR A 126 -15.80 -4.12 -2.55
N ILE A 127 -15.45 -5.28 -3.07
CA ILE A 127 -16.15 -6.55 -2.82
C ILE A 127 -15.18 -7.50 -2.16
N LYS A 128 -15.59 -8.07 -1.05
CA LYS A 128 -14.90 -9.14 -0.33
C LYS A 128 -15.61 -10.46 -0.60
N VAL A 129 -14.86 -11.47 -1.00
CA VAL A 129 -15.33 -12.86 -1.16
C VAL A 129 -14.55 -13.75 -0.20
N ASP A 130 -15.22 -14.27 0.81
CA ASP A 130 -14.62 -15.16 1.80
C ASP A 130 -14.82 -16.61 1.41
N ILE A 131 -13.76 -17.41 1.50
CA ILE A 131 -13.77 -18.84 1.22
C ILE A 131 -13.19 -19.56 2.41
N ARG A 132 -13.89 -20.58 2.90
CA ARG A 132 -13.42 -21.46 3.97
C ARG A 132 -13.70 -22.92 3.65
N GLY A 133 -12.89 -23.83 4.18
CA GLY A 133 -13.11 -25.25 4.10
C GLY A 133 -14.25 -25.71 5.00
N LYS A 134 -15.00 -26.71 4.58
CA LYS A 134 -16.07 -27.36 5.37
C LYS A 134 -15.75 -28.82 5.64
N GLU A 135 -15.48 -29.58 4.58
CA GLU A 135 -15.22 -31.03 4.65
C GLU A 135 -14.20 -31.43 3.59
N ILE A 136 -13.22 -32.23 3.98
CA ILE A 136 -12.27 -32.87 3.08
C ILE A 136 -12.82 -34.23 2.69
N ASN A 137 -13.19 -34.42 1.44
CA ASN A 137 -13.79 -35.65 0.93
C ASN A 137 -12.71 -36.67 0.53
N LYS A 138 -11.56 -36.19 0.06
CA LYS A 138 -10.41 -36.99 -0.32
C LYS A 138 -9.13 -36.16 -0.24
N GLY A 139 -8.03 -36.77 0.23
CA GLY A 139 -6.74 -36.12 0.36
C GLY A 139 -6.49 -35.57 1.76
N GLU A 140 -5.58 -34.60 1.87
CA GLU A 140 -5.13 -34.05 3.15
C GLU A 140 -5.52 -32.58 3.37
N ASP A 141 -5.99 -31.87 2.32
CA ASP A 141 -6.33 -30.46 2.37
C ASP A 141 -7.62 -30.16 1.58
N PHE A 142 -8.11 -28.92 1.68
CA PHE A 142 -9.32 -28.49 0.98
C PHE A 142 -9.11 -28.27 -0.52
N GLY A 143 -7.88 -28.38 -1.02
CA GLY A 143 -7.54 -28.15 -2.41
C GLY A 143 -6.92 -26.77 -2.64
N ASN A 144 -7.04 -26.29 -3.88
CA ASN A 144 -6.38 -25.06 -4.29
C ASN A 144 -7.29 -24.19 -5.16
N ILE A 145 -7.14 -22.87 -5.02
CA ILE A 145 -7.86 -21.87 -5.78
C ILE A 145 -6.81 -21.01 -6.48
N GLU A 146 -6.79 -21.01 -7.80
CA GLU A 146 -5.89 -20.18 -8.60
C GLU A 146 -6.43 -18.76 -8.74
N ALA A 147 -7.75 -18.63 -8.94
CA ALA A 147 -8.39 -17.33 -9.16
C ALA A 147 -9.87 -17.32 -8.81
N LEU A 148 -10.38 -16.12 -8.54
CA LEU A 148 -11.78 -15.79 -8.60
C LEU A 148 -12.11 -15.29 -10.02
N LEU A 149 -13.14 -15.84 -10.64
CA LEU A 149 -13.63 -15.48 -11.97
C LEU A 149 -14.88 -14.62 -11.82
N VAL A 150 -14.84 -13.40 -12.36
CA VAL A 150 -15.93 -12.43 -12.19
C VAL A 150 -16.34 -11.88 -13.56
N GLY A 151 -17.65 -11.89 -13.82
CA GLY A 151 -18.25 -11.35 -15.04
C GLY A 151 -19.60 -10.67 -14.78
N GLY A 152 -20.24 -10.20 -15.84
CA GLY A 152 -21.56 -9.58 -15.78
C GLY A 152 -21.55 -8.06 -15.91
N GLU A 153 -22.61 -7.41 -15.42
CA GLU A 153 -22.86 -5.98 -15.63
C GLU A 153 -21.89 -5.04 -14.86
N ILE A 154 -21.20 -5.57 -13.86
CA ILE A 154 -20.31 -4.79 -12.97
C ILE A 154 -18.95 -4.44 -13.59
N ILE A 155 -18.66 -4.92 -14.77
CA ILE A 155 -17.41 -4.68 -15.48
C ILE A 155 -17.38 -3.23 -16.03
N PRO A 156 -16.22 -2.52 -15.97
CA PRO A 156 -14.90 -2.98 -15.52
C PRO A 156 -14.78 -3.12 -14.01
N ILE A 157 -13.75 -3.86 -13.59
CA ILE A 157 -13.35 -3.99 -12.18
C ILE A 157 -11.92 -3.50 -11.99
N VAL A 158 -11.55 -3.20 -10.74
CA VAL A 158 -10.16 -2.91 -10.34
C VAL A 158 -9.67 -4.01 -9.40
N CYS A 159 -8.56 -4.60 -9.75
CA CYS A 159 -7.83 -5.56 -8.95
C CYS A 159 -6.33 -5.51 -9.33
N VAL A 160 -5.49 -6.13 -8.54
CA VAL A 160 -4.06 -6.26 -8.85
C VAL A 160 -3.91 -7.18 -10.06
N ASP A 161 -3.36 -6.65 -11.15
CA ASP A 161 -3.08 -7.40 -12.39
C ASP A 161 -1.92 -8.38 -12.16
N ASP A 162 -1.99 -9.57 -12.79
CA ASP A 162 -0.97 -10.62 -12.66
C ASP A 162 0.42 -10.20 -13.19
N LYS A 163 0.49 -9.14 -14.00
CA LYS A 163 1.74 -8.56 -14.52
C LYS A 163 2.34 -7.51 -13.58
N PHE A 164 1.56 -7.00 -12.63
CA PHE A 164 2.03 -6.06 -11.63
C PHE A 164 2.80 -6.81 -10.53
N SER A 165 3.69 -6.12 -9.83
CA SER A 165 4.39 -6.71 -8.69
C SER A 165 3.41 -7.14 -7.60
N THR A 166 3.31 -8.45 -7.37
CA THR A 166 2.49 -9.03 -6.30
C THR A 166 2.83 -8.43 -4.95
N HIS A 167 4.12 -8.26 -4.66
CA HIS A 167 4.59 -7.68 -3.39
C HIS A 167 4.00 -6.28 -3.14
N PHE A 168 4.12 -5.37 -4.10
CA PHE A 168 3.61 -3.99 -3.95
C PHE A 168 2.09 -3.94 -4.02
N GLY A 169 1.45 -4.69 -4.93
CA GLY A 169 -0.01 -4.76 -5.01
C GLY A 169 -0.66 -5.25 -3.72
N ARG A 170 -0.07 -6.24 -3.06
CA ARG A 170 -0.56 -6.77 -1.77
C ARG A 170 -0.34 -5.80 -0.61
N ARG A 171 0.75 -5.04 -0.60
CA ARG A 171 0.98 -4.02 0.44
C ARG A 171 -0.11 -2.94 0.43
N GLY A 172 -0.69 -2.67 -0.72
CA GLY A 172 -1.57 -1.54 -0.98
C GLY A 172 -0.78 -0.27 -1.30
N PRO A 173 -1.45 0.78 -1.78
CA PRO A 173 -0.79 2.01 -2.23
C PRO A 173 -0.11 2.74 -1.06
N SER A 174 1.19 3.00 -1.17
CA SER A 174 1.85 3.98 -0.32
C SER A 174 1.38 5.39 -0.70
N VAL A 175 1.10 6.23 0.29
CA VAL A 175 0.52 7.56 0.09
C VAL A 175 1.39 8.65 0.71
N HIS A 176 1.50 9.79 0.02
CA HIS A 176 2.49 10.81 0.35
C HIS A 176 1.89 12.22 0.41
N LEU A 177 2.55 13.09 1.18
CA LEU A 177 2.36 14.54 1.21
C LEU A 177 3.67 15.20 0.84
N GLY A 178 3.75 15.87 -0.31
CA GLY A 178 4.89 16.69 -0.69
C GLY A 178 4.64 18.15 -0.29
N TYR A 179 5.48 18.72 0.55
CA TYR A 179 5.31 20.07 1.07
C TYR A 179 6.00 21.12 0.21
N THR A 180 5.36 22.28 0.04
CA THR A 180 5.95 23.40 -0.67
C THR A 180 6.92 24.14 0.24
N LEU A 181 8.22 24.06 -0.05
CA LEU A 181 9.26 24.79 0.66
C LEU A 181 9.30 26.27 0.24
N PRO A 182 9.79 27.19 1.09
CA PRO A 182 10.07 28.56 0.72
C PRO A 182 11.18 28.65 -0.36
N SER A 183 11.31 29.79 -1.01
CA SER A 183 12.35 30.03 -2.04
C SER A 183 13.76 30.18 -1.47
N GLU A 184 13.88 30.55 -0.20
CA GLU A 184 15.15 30.61 0.51
C GLU A 184 15.63 29.20 0.85
N ASN A 185 16.95 29.02 1.00
CA ASN A 185 17.53 27.74 1.41
C ASN A 185 17.01 27.35 2.80
N VAL A 186 16.54 26.12 2.90
CA VAL A 186 16.02 25.51 4.14
C VAL A 186 17.10 24.65 4.77
N GLU A 187 17.39 24.88 6.03
CA GLU A 187 18.34 24.07 6.80
C GLU A 187 17.69 23.01 7.70
N TRP A 188 16.44 23.28 8.18
CA TRP A 188 15.71 22.36 9.05
C TRP A 188 14.26 22.21 8.61
N PHE A 189 13.76 20.97 8.74
CA PHE A 189 12.34 20.64 8.61
C PHE A 189 11.84 20.02 9.91
N TYR A 190 10.76 20.60 10.44
CA TYR A 190 10.05 20.13 11.61
C TYR A 190 8.70 19.56 11.21
N ASN A 191 8.32 18.41 11.80
CA ASN A 191 7.02 17.77 11.59
C ASN A 191 6.57 17.00 12.83
N GLU A 192 5.26 16.87 12.99
CA GLU A 192 4.64 16.10 14.05
C GLU A 192 3.79 14.98 13.47
N VAL A 193 3.83 13.80 14.06
CA VAL A 193 3.02 12.64 13.65
C VAL A 193 2.19 12.17 14.84
N VAL A 194 0.89 11.96 14.58
CA VAL A 194 -0.04 11.32 15.52
C VAL A 194 -0.69 10.13 14.83
N VAL A 195 -0.52 8.95 15.39
CA VAL A 195 -1.16 7.73 14.90
C VAL A 195 -2.39 7.46 15.78
N PRO A 196 -3.62 7.48 15.25
CA PRO A 196 -4.81 7.15 16.02
C PRO A 196 -4.85 5.64 16.34
N GLU A 197 -5.65 5.23 17.31
CA GLU A 197 -5.76 3.82 17.73
C GLU A 197 -6.11 2.90 16.54
N GLU A 198 -7.05 3.31 15.71
CA GLU A 198 -7.47 2.55 14.52
C GLU A 198 -6.40 2.51 13.40
N GLY A 199 -5.40 3.41 13.47
CA GLY A 199 -4.29 3.49 12.51
C GLY A 199 -3.02 2.79 12.99
N ASP A 200 -2.95 2.36 14.25
CA ASP A 200 -1.76 1.75 14.86
C ASP A 200 -1.64 0.25 14.51
N ILE A 201 -1.33 -0.01 13.28
CA ILE A 201 -1.29 -1.36 12.71
C ILE A 201 0.16 -1.84 12.60
N PRO A 202 0.47 -3.11 12.97
CA PRO A 202 1.79 -3.69 12.75
C PRO A 202 2.27 -3.58 11.30
N HIS A 203 3.59 -3.51 11.13
CA HIS A 203 4.27 -3.39 9.84
C HIS A 203 3.89 -2.11 9.07
N SER A 204 3.72 -1.01 9.80
CA SER A 204 3.46 0.32 9.24
C SER A 204 4.66 1.24 9.41
N TYR A 205 4.93 2.05 8.38
CA TYR A 205 5.88 3.14 8.45
C TYR A 205 5.16 4.49 8.31
N TYR A 206 5.25 5.28 9.36
CA TYR A 206 4.74 6.65 9.46
C TYR A 206 5.93 7.60 9.30
N MET A 207 6.32 7.84 8.06
CA MET A 207 7.49 8.65 7.75
C MET A 207 7.16 10.13 7.89
N ALA A 208 7.87 10.82 8.79
CA ALA A 208 7.63 12.20 9.15
C ALA A 208 8.35 13.19 8.23
N CYS A 209 9.66 13.02 8.09
CA CYS A 209 10.54 13.97 7.39
C CYS A 209 11.33 13.25 6.30
N GLY A 210 10.76 13.23 5.09
CA GLY A 210 11.42 12.80 3.86
C GLY A 210 12.17 13.94 3.21
N PHE A 211 13.28 13.64 2.59
CA PHE A 211 14.11 14.53 1.81
C PHE A 211 14.64 13.80 0.58
N SER A 212 15.32 14.49 -0.35
CA SER A 212 15.73 13.86 -1.61
C SER A 212 16.63 12.64 -1.44
N GLU A 213 17.42 12.59 -0.39
CA GLU A 213 18.47 11.58 -0.17
C GLU A 213 18.16 10.61 0.97
N GLY A 214 16.93 10.65 1.53
CA GLY A 214 16.61 9.74 2.64
C GLY A 214 15.27 10.03 3.31
N TYR A 215 15.09 9.42 4.47
CA TYR A 215 13.85 9.46 5.22
C TYR A 215 14.05 9.32 6.73
N PHE A 216 13.15 9.95 7.48
CA PHE A 216 13.14 9.94 8.93
C PHE A 216 11.70 9.85 9.47
N GLY A 217 11.43 8.89 10.36
CA GLY A 217 10.08 8.68 10.90
C GLY A 217 10.01 7.57 11.91
N MET A 218 8.82 6.97 12.09
CA MET A 218 8.58 5.94 13.08
C MET A 218 7.86 4.72 12.51
N GLN A 219 8.17 3.53 13.04
CA GLN A 219 7.62 2.25 12.59
C GLN A 219 6.94 1.50 13.74
N ASN A 220 5.81 0.86 13.42
CA ASN A 220 5.26 -0.21 14.23
C ASN A 220 5.77 -1.55 13.69
N ASN A 221 6.73 -2.16 14.36
CA ASN A 221 7.35 -3.43 13.99
C ASN A 221 6.80 -4.64 14.79
N THR A 222 5.67 -4.48 15.49
CA THR A 222 5.09 -5.54 16.31
C THR A 222 5.03 -6.90 15.56
N PRO A 223 5.46 -8.04 16.16
CA PRO A 223 5.84 -8.23 17.57
C PRO A 223 7.23 -7.71 17.98
N GLN A 224 8.04 -7.20 17.04
CA GLN A 224 9.32 -6.58 17.33
C GLN A 224 9.12 -5.17 17.93
N PRO A 225 10.11 -4.64 18.65
CA PRO A 225 10.01 -3.29 19.22
C PRO A 225 9.79 -2.21 18.18
N ARG A 226 8.95 -1.23 18.50
CA ARG A 226 8.74 -0.02 17.70
C ARG A 226 10.04 0.75 17.53
N ARG A 227 10.17 1.49 16.43
CA ARG A 227 11.40 2.19 16.08
C ARG A 227 11.14 3.63 15.68
N ILE A 228 12.12 4.48 16.02
CA ILE A 228 12.38 5.73 15.32
C ILE A 228 13.51 5.40 14.35
N LEU A 229 13.29 5.62 13.05
CA LEU A 229 14.16 5.17 11.97
C LEU A 229 14.59 6.33 11.11
N PHE A 230 15.90 6.45 10.88
CA PHE A 230 16.51 7.44 10.01
C PHE A 230 17.52 6.77 9.06
N SER A 231 17.39 7.04 7.75
CA SER A 231 18.26 6.47 6.72
C SER A 231 18.66 7.52 5.69
N VAL A 232 19.87 7.38 5.16
CA VAL A 232 20.42 8.21 4.09
C VAL A 232 20.96 7.30 2.98
N TRP A 233 20.44 7.47 1.75
CA TRP A 233 20.92 6.72 0.59
C TRP A 233 22.34 7.11 0.19
N SER A 234 23.13 6.11 -0.23
CA SER A 234 24.37 6.34 -0.97
C SER A 234 24.07 7.06 -2.29
N PRO A 235 24.98 7.86 -2.83
CA PRO A 235 24.89 8.35 -4.21
C PRO A 235 25.14 7.25 -5.27
N PHE A 236 25.51 6.05 -4.86
CA PHE A 236 25.69 4.88 -5.72
C PHE A 236 24.40 4.07 -5.75
N GLU A 237 23.81 3.90 -6.93
CA GLU A 237 22.56 3.18 -7.13
C GLU A 237 22.81 1.67 -7.11
N THR A 238 22.45 1.01 -6.03
CA THR A 238 22.46 -0.45 -5.87
C THR A 238 21.51 -0.86 -4.76
N ASP A 239 20.97 -2.06 -4.85
CA ASP A 239 20.18 -2.69 -3.79
C ASP A 239 21.06 -3.50 -2.80
N ASN A 240 22.34 -3.66 -3.10
CA ASN A 240 23.29 -4.40 -2.28
C ASN A 240 24.32 -3.46 -1.66
N PRO A 241 24.27 -3.17 -0.34
CA PRO A 241 25.20 -2.25 0.31
C PRO A 241 26.68 -2.68 0.21
N ALA A 242 26.95 -3.97 0.00
CA ALA A 242 28.32 -4.46 -0.17
C ALA A 242 28.99 -4.01 -1.47
N GLU A 243 28.20 -3.59 -2.47
CA GLU A 243 28.67 -3.10 -3.77
C GLU A 243 29.05 -1.62 -3.76
N ILE A 244 28.69 -0.87 -2.69
CA ILE A 244 28.97 0.56 -2.61
C ILE A 244 30.48 0.77 -2.50
N PRO A 245 31.13 1.49 -3.45
CA PRO A 245 32.52 1.86 -3.33
C PRO A 245 32.79 2.68 -2.05
N ASP A 246 33.92 2.50 -1.41
CA ASP A 246 34.23 3.20 -0.14
C ASP A 246 34.13 4.73 -0.25
N SER A 247 34.50 5.29 -1.40
CA SER A 247 34.41 6.75 -1.65
C SER A 247 32.98 7.27 -1.78
N LEU A 248 31.99 6.37 -1.95
CA LEU A 248 30.57 6.70 -2.11
C LEU A 248 29.71 6.22 -0.92
N ARG A 249 30.33 5.61 0.10
CA ARG A 249 29.65 5.27 1.34
C ARG A 249 29.26 6.52 2.12
N VAL A 250 28.06 6.49 2.72
CA VAL A 250 27.70 7.51 3.71
C VAL A 250 28.48 7.26 5.00
N GLU A 251 29.01 8.34 5.58
CA GLU A 251 29.87 8.31 6.76
C GLU A 251 29.06 8.69 8.00
N LEU A 252 29.10 7.84 9.03
CA LEU A 252 28.53 8.19 10.33
C LEU A 252 29.40 9.24 11.01
N ILE A 253 28.85 10.42 11.31
CA ILE A 253 29.54 11.46 12.06
C ILE A 253 29.30 11.31 13.56
N LYS A 254 28.02 11.17 13.93
CA LYS A 254 27.60 11.06 15.33
C LYS A 254 26.34 10.22 15.44
N LYS A 255 26.16 9.51 16.53
CA LYS A 255 24.93 8.81 16.85
C LYS A 255 24.47 9.11 18.26
N GLY A 256 23.17 9.02 18.50
CA GLY A 256 22.61 9.07 19.84
C GLY A 256 23.00 7.85 20.68
N GLU A 257 22.97 7.99 21.99
CA GLU A 257 23.38 6.96 22.97
C GLU A 257 22.67 5.61 22.71
N ASN A 258 21.35 5.64 22.49
CA ASN A 258 20.52 4.45 22.31
C ASN A 258 20.32 4.05 20.83
N THR A 259 21.05 4.67 19.92
CA THR A 259 20.91 4.43 18.48
C THR A 259 21.75 3.25 18.01
N LYS A 260 21.11 2.35 17.29
CA LYS A 260 21.75 1.26 16.54
C LYS A 260 22.04 1.73 15.12
N ILE A 261 23.20 1.35 14.63
CA ILE A 261 23.71 1.70 13.29
C ILE A 261 23.80 0.44 12.46
N GLY A 262 23.43 0.54 11.19
CA GLY A 262 23.52 -0.51 10.19
C GLY A 262 23.55 0.04 8.78
N GLU A 263 23.43 -0.85 7.83
CA GLU A 263 23.23 -0.56 6.42
C GLU A 263 21.90 -1.16 5.99
N PHE A 264 21.30 -0.65 4.93
CA PHE A 264 20.09 -1.19 4.33
C PHE A 264 20.28 -1.46 2.84
N GLY A 265 19.45 -2.32 2.28
CA GLY A 265 19.43 -2.70 0.87
C GLY A 265 17.99 -3.07 0.42
N ASN A 266 17.87 -3.56 -0.81
CA ASN A 266 16.63 -3.97 -1.49
C ASN A 266 15.69 -2.85 -1.96
N GLU A 267 15.91 -1.62 -1.56
CA GLU A 267 15.17 -0.42 -2.04
C GLU A 267 16.17 0.76 -2.11
N GLY A 268 17.24 0.56 -2.91
CA GLY A 268 18.45 1.34 -2.81
C GLY A 268 19.27 0.92 -1.57
N SER A 269 20.42 1.50 -1.33
CA SER A 269 21.25 1.18 -0.18
C SER A 269 21.98 2.39 0.40
N GLY A 270 22.34 2.30 1.68
CA GLY A 270 22.98 3.40 2.39
C GLY A 270 23.12 3.15 3.89
N GLY A 271 23.32 4.23 4.64
CA GLY A 271 23.41 4.19 6.09
C GLY A 271 22.05 4.19 6.75
N GLN A 272 21.87 3.32 7.73
CA GLN A 272 20.66 3.22 8.55
C GLN A 272 20.99 3.45 10.02
N SER A 273 20.12 4.18 10.68
CA SER A 273 20.13 4.36 12.12
C SER A 273 18.74 4.24 12.70
N TYR A 274 18.61 3.57 13.82
CA TYR A 274 17.34 3.47 14.52
C TYR A 274 17.51 3.34 16.03
N MET A 275 16.51 3.84 16.76
CA MET A 275 16.38 3.63 18.19
C MET A 275 15.04 2.95 18.50
N HIS A 276 15.02 2.09 19.53
CA HIS A 276 13.79 1.56 20.05
C HIS A 276 13.10 2.64 20.90
N TYR A 277 11.87 2.92 20.57
CA TYR A 277 11.03 3.87 21.29
C TYR A 277 9.59 3.39 21.25
N ASP A 278 9.00 3.16 22.44
CA ASP A 278 7.66 2.59 22.57
C ASP A 278 6.59 3.69 22.58
N TRP A 279 6.52 4.44 21.45
CA TRP A 279 5.46 5.42 21.23
C TRP A 279 4.08 4.76 21.26
N LYS A 280 3.05 5.50 21.68
CA LYS A 280 1.68 5.01 21.81
C LYS A 280 0.76 5.67 20.79
N ALA A 281 -0.33 4.97 20.45
CA ALA A 281 -1.41 5.57 19.69
C ALA A 281 -1.95 6.82 20.42
N GLY A 282 -2.27 7.87 19.66
CA GLY A 282 -2.68 9.16 20.16
C GLY A 282 -1.54 10.06 20.66
N GLU A 283 -0.32 9.52 20.82
CA GLU A 283 0.84 10.31 21.22
C GLU A 283 1.33 11.21 20.08
N ARG A 284 1.67 12.45 20.40
CA ARG A 284 2.28 13.39 19.46
C ARG A 284 3.79 13.19 19.42
N CYS A 285 4.27 12.60 18.35
CA CYS A 285 5.70 12.38 18.08
C CYS A 285 6.26 13.52 17.23
N ARG A 286 7.38 14.14 17.67
CA ARG A 286 7.98 15.32 17.05
C ARG A 286 9.32 15.01 16.44
N PHE A 287 9.54 15.49 15.22
CA PHE A 287 10.70 15.21 14.39
C PHE A 287 11.34 16.50 13.92
N LEU A 288 12.65 16.57 14.01
CA LEU A 288 13.46 17.68 13.49
C LEU A 288 14.60 17.10 12.64
N MET A 289 14.62 17.49 11.35
CA MET A 289 15.59 16.99 10.37
C MET A 289 16.39 18.14 9.78
N GLY A 290 17.71 18.10 9.92
CA GLY A 290 18.65 19.10 9.38
C GLY A 290 19.41 18.59 8.16
N VAL A 291 19.63 19.49 7.19
CA VAL A 291 20.45 19.22 5.98
C VAL A 291 21.38 20.41 5.75
N HIS A 292 22.69 20.16 5.84
CA HIS A 292 23.70 21.19 5.78
C HIS A 292 24.80 20.82 4.78
N PRO A 293 25.00 21.57 3.69
CA PRO A 293 26.11 21.36 2.77
C PRO A 293 27.44 21.71 3.45
N GLU A 294 28.44 20.89 3.22
CA GLU A 294 29.81 21.12 3.62
C GLU A 294 30.71 21.43 2.40
N LYS A 295 31.94 21.78 2.67
CA LYS A 295 32.97 21.89 1.63
C LYS A 295 33.24 20.52 0.99
N ASN A 296 33.86 20.53 -0.20
CA ASN A 296 34.29 19.31 -0.91
C ASN A 296 33.13 18.39 -1.36
N ASN A 297 32.03 18.96 -1.77
CA ASN A 297 30.87 18.24 -2.34
C ASN A 297 30.35 17.15 -1.37
N LYS A 298 30.08 17.55 -0.14
CA LYS A 298 29.50 16.71 0.90
C LYS A 298 28.31 17.43 1.56
N THR A 299 27.37 16.68 2.07
CA THR A 299 26.22 17.21 2.84
C THR A 299 26.02 16.36 4.10
N VAL A 300 25.76 17.03 5.21
CA VAL A 300 25.46 16.42 6.50
C VAL A 300 23.94 16.42 6.73
N TYR A 301 23.44 15.28 7.14
CA TYR A 301 22.04 15.00 7.44
C TYR A 301 21.93 14.61 8.91
N THR A 302 21.19 15.39 9.71
CA THR A 302 21.10 15.22 11.16
C THR A 302 19.66 15.10 11.61
N ALA A 303 19.31 14.01 12.30
CA ALA A 303 17.98 13.71 12.75
C ALA A 303 17.88 13.77 14.28
N TYR A 304 16.92 14.58 14.78
CA TYR A 304 16.55 14.64 16.20
C TYR A 304 15.10 14.23 16.37
N PHE A 305 14.85 13.44 17.41
CA PHE A 305 13.53 13.06 17.86
C PHE A 305 13.26 13.65 19.25
N TYR A 306 12.03 14.15 19.49
CA TYR A 306 11.67 14.62 20.82
C TYR A 306 11.19 13.45 21.67
N ASP A 307 11.97 13.09 22.68
CA ASP A 307 11.62 12.06 23.65
C ASP A 307 10.62 12.62 24.67
N ASN A 308 9.35 12.23 24.52
CA ASN A 308 8.28 12.68 25.41
C ASN A 308 8.44 12.17 26.85
N HIS A 309 9.19 11.07 27.09
CA HIS A 309 9.44 10.54 28.44
C HIS A 309 10.49 11.38 29.18
N GLN A 310 11.48 11.89 28.44
CA GLN A 310 12.56 12.71 28.98
C GLN A 310 12.33 14.21 28.81
N ASN A 311 11.30 14.60 28.05
CA ASN A 311 10.97 15.98 27.68
C ASN A 311 12.16 16.74 27.07
N LYS A 312 12.90 16.08 26.15
CA LYS A 312 14.06 16.67 25.47
C LYS A 312 14.25 16.15 24.04
N TRP A 313 14.93 16.93 23.23
CA TRP A 313 15.42 16.48 21.96
C TRP A 313 16.56 15.49 22.14
N VAL A 314 16.54 14.37 21.45
CA VAL A 314 17.59 13.36 21.42
C VAL A 314 18.10 13.17 20.00
N LEU A 315 19.40 13.14 19.85
CA LEU A 315 20.03 12.83 18.58
C LEU A 315 19.72 11.38 18.19
N VAL A 316 19.23 11.17 16.97
CA VAL A 316 19.19 9.82 16.40
C VAL A 316 20.50 9.52 15.72
N ALA A 317 20.86 10.27 14.69
CA ALA A 317 22.18 10.19 14.09
C ALA A 317 22.48 11.43 13.23
N SER A 318 23.76 11.58 12.88
CA SER A 318 24.25 12.52 11.88
C SER A 318 25.10 11.75 10.86
N TRP A 319 24.70 11.81 9.59
CA TRP A 319 25.33 11.15 8.47
C TRP A 319 25.90 12.15 7.47
N ARG A 320 27.10 11.89 6.95
CA ARG A 320 27.69 12.66 5.85
C ARG A 320 27.58 11.88 4.54
N ARG A 321 26.92 12.48 3.56
CA ARG A 321 26.77 11.91 2.22
C ARG A 321 27.79 12.54 1.26
N PRO A 322 28.64 11.77 0.57
CA PRO A 322 29.56 12.28 -0.44
C PRO A 322 28.81 12.61 -1.74
N ASN A 323 29.48 13.27 -2.66
CA ASN A 323 28.99 13.67 -3.98
C ASN A 323 27.62 14.40 -3.93
N THR A 324 27.44 15.24 -2.92
CA THR A 324 26.18 15.93 -2.68
C THR A 324 26.47 17.31 -2.11
N THR A 325 25.89 18.35 -2.74
CA THR A 325 25.93 19.72 -2.20
C THR A 325 24.53 20.27 -2.27
N THR A 326 23.79 20.19 -1.18
CA THR A 326 22.39 20.60 -1.13
C THR A 326 21.99 21.09 0.25
N TRP A 327 21.04 22.01 0.29
CA TRP A 327 20.19 22.28 1.44
C TRP A 327 18.99 21.31 1.45
N TYR A 328 18.08 21.47 2.40
CA TYR A 328 16.88 20.64 2.47
C TYR A 328 16.01 20.79 1.21
N THR A 329 15.76 19.70 0.51
CA THR A 329 14.91 19.64 -0.68
C THR A 329 13.91 18.51 -0.59
N ASN A 330 12.83 18.62 -1.35
CA ASN A 330 11.80 17.60 -1.45
C ASN A 330 11.22 17.17 -0.09
N ALA A 331 10.84 18.17 0.74
CA ALA A 331 10.20 17.89 2.02
C ALA A 331 8.88 17.13 1.80
N HIS A 332 8.77 15.94 2.39
CA HIS A 332 7.58 15.10 2.25
C HIS A 332 7.36 14.19 3.46
N SER A 333 6.16 13.65 3.55
CA SER A 333 5.80 12.58 4.48
C SER A 333 5.13 11.45 3.72
N PHE A 334 5.14 10.25 4.27
CA PHE A 334 4.35 9.15 3.72
C PHE A 334 3.81 8.19 4.79
N LEU A 335 2.78 7.46 4.40
CA LEU A 335 2.22 6.32 5.13
C LEU A 335 2.33 5.08 4.27
N GLU A 336 2.92 4.02 4.82
CA GLU A 336 3.22 2.80 4.10
C GLU A 336 2.98 1.56 4.95
N ASN A 337 2.51 0.49 4.29
CA ASN A 337 2.54 -0.88 4.78
C ASN A 337 3.73 -1.62 4.16
N PHE A 338 4.64 -2.16 4.96
CA PHE A 338 5.77 -2.94 4.44
C PHE A 338 5.60 -4.47 4.55
N ASN A 339 4.39 -4.95 4.95
CA ASN A 339 4.07 -6.39 4.96
C ASN A 339 2.97 -6.72 3.93
N PRO A 340 3.27 -7.46 2.83
CA PRO A 340 2.30 -7.79 1.80
C PRO A 340 1.15 -8.67 2.31
N ARG A 341 1.29 -9.33 3.46
CA ARG A 341 0.22 -10.16 4.05
C ARG A 341 -0.83 -9.34 4.80
N MET A 342 -0.58 -8.06 5.06
CA MET A 342 -1.44 -7.20 5.88
C MET A 342 -2.08 -6.03 5.10
N GLY A 343 -2.06 -6.05 3.77
CA GLY A 343 -2.65 -4.99 2.95
C GLY A 343 -4.18 -4.89 3.02
N TYR A 344 -4.84 -5.87 3.61
CA TYR A 344 -6.29 -5.87 3.85
C TYR A 344 -6.71 -5.10 5.13
N ILE A 345 -5.75 -4.53 5.87
CA ILE A 345 -6.00 -3.75 7.08
C ILE A 345 -5.73 -2.28 6.77
N ASN A 346 -6.68 -1.41 7.13
CA ASN A 346 -6.55 0.02 6.94
C ASN A 346 -5.53 0.63 7.90
N ARG A 347 -4.75 1.60 7.41
CA ARG A 347 -3.80 2.41 8.16
C ARG A 347 -4.15 3.88 8.03
N LYS A 348 -3.92 4.64 9.10
CA LYS A 348 -4.18 6.07 9.14
C LYS A 348 -3.14 6.77 10.02
N ALA A 349 -2.74 7.96 9.61
CA ALA A 349 -1.91 8.84 10.42
C ALA A 349 -2.22 10.31 10.16
N TYR A 350 -1.98 11.14 11.17
CA TYR A 350 -2.04 12.60 11.09
C TYR A 350 -0.63 13.17 11.06
N TYR A 351 -0.41 14.13 10.17
CA TYR A 351 0.82 14.89 10.01
C TYR A 351 0.49 16.34 10.32
N GLN A 352 1.08 16.86 11.38
CA GLN A 352 0.67 18.15 11.94
C GLN A 352 1.86 19.10 12.08
N ASN A 353 1.59 20.39 12.09
CA ASN A 353 2.56 21.41 12.48
C ASN A 353 3.86 21.40 11.66
N GLN A 354 3.77 21.39 10.30
CA GLN A 354 4.94 21.41 9.43
C GLN A 354 5.55 22.80 9.36
N TRP A 355 6.87 22.90 9.62
CA TRP A 355 7.65 24.12 9.53
C TRP A 355 9.00 23.89 8.88
N ALA A 356 9.45 24.83 8.07
CA ALA A 356 10.79 24.90 7.55
C ALA A 356 11.55 26.04 8.20
N ARG A 357 12.79 25.83 8.63
CA ARG A 357 13.68 26.90 9.09
C ARG A 357 14.68 27.21 8.01
N THR A 358 14.71 28.46 7.60
CA THR A 358 15.62 28.94 6.56
C THR A 358 17.04 29.16 7.11
N THR A 359 18.00 29.37 6.21
CA THR A 359 19.38 29.71 6.57
C THR A 359 19.52 31.08 7.22
N SER A 360 18.51 31.96 7.10
CA SER A 360 18.45 33.24 7.86
C SER A 360 17.98 33.03 9.31
N GLY A 361 17.50 31.83 9.66
CA GLY A 361 16.99 31.49 10.98
C GLY A 361 15.49 31.71 11.14
N GLU A 362 14.77 32.08 10.07
CA GLU A 362 13.32 32.29 10.07
C GLU A 362 12.57 30.94 9.98
N TRP A 363 11.55 30.76 10.81
CA TRP A 363 10.60 29.66 10.70
C TRP A 363 9.44 30.02 9.75
N VAL A 364 9.25 29.22 8.71
CA VAL A 364 8.20 29.37 7.70
C VAL A 364 7.23 28.20 7.80
N PRO A 365 5.93 28.43 8.03
CA PRO A 365 4.94 27.37 8.09
C PRO A 365 4.69 26.76 6.71
N LEU A 366 4.67 25.44 6.60
CA LEU A 366 4.38 24.74 5.36
C LEU A 366 2.88 24.40 5.29
N THR A 367 2.11 25.31 4.72
CA THR A 367 0.64 25.23 4.65
C THR A 367 0.11 24.59 3.38
N LYS A 368 0.98 24.33 2.38
CA LYS A 368 0.61 23.71 1.11
C LYS A 368 1.25 22.34 0.99
N ALA A 369 0.42 21.33 0.69
CA ALA A 369 0.87 19.97 0.46
C ALA A 369 0.21 19.37 -0.79
N ARG A 370 0.98 18.60 -1.56
CA ARG A 370 0.51 17.83 -2.70
C ARG A 370 0.35 16.37 -2.28
N PHE A 371 -0.84 15.83 -2.41
CA PHE A 371 -1.11 14.42 -2.20
C PHE A 371 -0.64 13.61 -3.41
N THR A 372 0.07 12.52 -3.17
CA THR A 372 0.48 11.57 -4.20
C THR A 372 0.38 10.13 -3.69
N CYS A 373 0.54 9.16 -4.59
CA CYS A 373 0.68 7.75 -4.25
C CYS A 373 1.73 7.08 -5.13
N ASP A 374 2.13 5.87 -4.77
CA ASP A 374 3.05 5.04 -5.53
C ASP A 374 2.42 4.45 -6.81
N ALA A 375 3.16 3.57 -7.52
CA ALA A 375 2.70 2.90 -8.73
C ALA A 375 1.43 2.08 -8.49
N THR A 376 1.25 1.46 -7.33
CA THR A 376 0.06 0.66 -6.99
C THR A 376 -1.23 1.48 -7.14
N GLY A 377 -1.22 2.73 -6.67
CA GLY A 377 -2.33 3.65 -6.84
C GLY A 377 -2.38 4.29 -8.23
N ARG A 378 -1.23 4.76 -8.77
CA ARG A 378 -1.15 5.45 -10.06
C ARG A 378 -1.57 4.57 -11.25
N GLU A 379 -1.22 3.30 -11.23
CA GLU A 379 -1.61 2.31 -12.23
C GLU A 379 -2.97 1.67 -11.94
N ARG A 380 -3.68 2.17 -10.92
CA ARG A 380 -5.03 1.73 -10.54
C ARG A 380 -5.11 0.23 -10.16
N MET A 381 -4.03 -0.34 -9.63
CA MET A 381 -4.05 -1.70 -9.11
C MET A 381 -4.92 -1.78 -7.85
N ARG A 382 -4.90 -0.71 -7.03
CA ARG A 382 -5.76 -0.53 -5.85
C ARG A 382 -6.17 0.93 -5.71
N LEU A 383 -7.39 1.17 -5.20
CA LEU A 383 -7.98 2.51 -5.05
C LEU A 383 -8.40 2.81 -3.61
N ASP A 384 -7.92 2.04 -2.64
CA ASP A 384 -8.19 2.20 -1.21
C ASP A 384 -7.12 3.09 -0.56
N TYR A 385 -7.14 4.36 -0.95
CA TYR A 385 -6.24 5.38 -0.44
C TYR A 385 -6.88 6.77 -0.50
N THR A 386 -6.60 7.58 0.53
CA THR A 386 -7.11 8.94 0.63
C THR A 386 -6.20 9.79 1.53
N GLY A 387 -6.45 11.07 1.53
CA GLY A 387 -5.81 12.06 2.40
C GLY A 387 -6.63 13.33 2.42
N GLY A 388 -6.29 14.25 3.31
CA GLY A 388 -7.01 15.51 3.43
C GLY A 388 -6.45 16.41 4.51
N ILE A 389 -7.12 17.54 4.71
CA ILE A 389 -6.85 18.47 5.79
C ILE A 389 -7.56 17.94 7.06
N SER A 390 -6.88 18.01 8.18
CA SER A 390 -7.41 17.72 9.51
C SER A 390 -6.87 18.75 10.49
N ASP A 391 -7.43 18.80 11.70
CA ASP A 391 -7.12 19.78 12.73
C ASP A 391 -5.61 20.06 12.89
N GLY A 392 -5.18 21.23 12.45
CA GLY A 392 -3.78 21.68 12.52
C GLY A 392 -2.81 21.03 11.52
N GLY A 393 -3.28 20.21 10.57
CA GLY A 393 -2.41 19.50 9.64
C GLY A 393 -3.13 18.77 8.52
N TYR A 394 -2.61 17.60 8.21
CA TYR A 394 -3.11 16.70 7.18
C TYR A 394 -3.29 15.28 7.75
N TYR A 395 -4.07 14.46 7.07
CA TYR A 395 -4.10 13.02 7.31
C TYR A 395 -3.82 12.24 6.03
N LEU A 396 -3.31 11.04 6.20
CA LEU A 396 -3.18 10.01 5.16
C LEU A 396 -3.88 8.74 5.63
N SER A 397 -4.51 8.01 4.70
CA SER A 397 -5.09 6.70 4.94
C SER A 397 -4.90 5.80 3.74
N MET A 398 -4.56 4.52 3.98
CA MET A 398 -4.29 3.56 2.91
C MET A 398 -4.56 2.11 3.34
N GLY A 399 -4.82 1.24 2.36
CA GLY A 399 -5.08 -0.18 2.58
C GLY A 399 -6.46 -0.47 3.17
N GLY A 400 -6.81 -1.76 3.31
CA GLY A 400 -8.07 -2.15 3.96
C GLY A 400 -9.29 -2.17 3.05
N PHE A 401 -9.14 -1.90 1.76
CA PHE A 401 -10.20 -1.99 0.74
C PHE A 401 -11.44 -1.13 1.02
N PHE A 402 -11.24 0.08 1.56
CA PHE A 402 -12.32 1.06 1.68
C PHE A 402 -12.65 1.73 0.33
N ASP A 403 -13.85 2.29 0.21
CA ASP A 403 -14.36 2.80 -1.08
C ASP A 403 -13.91 4.21 -1.44
N GLU A 404 -13.53 5.01 -0.44
CA GLU A 404 -13.06 6.38 -0.64
C GLU A 404 -11.74 6.39 -1.40
N ASN A 405 -11.65 7.25 -2.40
CA ASN A 405 -10.47 7.42 -3.22
C ASN A 405 -10.25 8.88 -3.57
N LEU A 406 -9.05 9.36 -3.34
CA LEU A 406 -8.62 10.70 -3.71
C LEU A 406 -7.74 10.65 -4.96
N ASN A 407 -7.97 11.56 -5.89
CA ASN A 407 -7.11 11.67 -7.06
C ASN A 407 -5.68 12.02 -6.64
N THR A 408 -4.71 11.30 -7.21
CA THR A 408 -3.30 11.70 -7.05
C THR A 408 -3.08 13.09 -7.61
N ASP A 409 -2.06 13.77 -7.10
CA ASP A 409 -1.71 15.14 -7.44
C ASP A 409 -2.72 16.22 -6.97
N THR A 410 -3.63 15.86 -6.05
CA THR A 410 -4.52 16.81 -5.36
C THR A 410 -3.71 17.70 -4.42
N TRP A 411 -3.95 19.02 -4.50
CA TRP A 411 -3.34 19.99 -3.63
C TRP A 411 -4.23 20.33 -2.44
N PHE A 412 -3.62 20.40 -1.27
CA PHE A 412 -4.22 20.90 -0.05
C PHE A 412 -3.58 22.23 0.35
N GLU A 413 -4.37 23.16 0.82
CA GLU A 413 -3.91 24.40 1.42
C GLU A 413 -4.66 24.66 2.73
N ARG A 414 -3.91 24.70 3.83
CA ARG A 414 -4.47 24.99 5.15
C ARG A 414 -4.66 26.50 5.27
N THR A 415 -5.90 26.93 5.52
CA THR A 415 -6.27 28.31 5.80
C THR A 415 -6.63 28.48 7.27
N GLY A 416 -6.06 29.46 7.95
CA GLY A 416 -6.32 29.73 9.37
C GLY A 416 -5.49 28.87 10.35
N ASN A 417 -5.38 29.30 11.58
CA ASN A 417 -4.66 28.72 12.70
C ASN A 417 -3.36 27.99 12.33
N VAL A 418 -2.41 28.74 11.79
CA VAL A 418 -1.02 28.32 11.78
C VAL A 418 -0.65 28.19 13.26
N THR A 419 -0.29 27.00 13.69
CA THR A 419 0.25 26.76 15.03
C THR A 419 1.46 27.66 15.26
N GLU A 420 1.84 27.93 16.49
CA GLU A 420 3.05 28.65 16.79
C GLU A 420 4.28 27.91 16.25
N ALA A 421 5.28 28.67 15.81
CA ALA A 421 6.54 28.12 15.36
C ALA A 421 7.16 27.23 16.47
N PRO A 422 7.90 26.16 16.08
CA PRO A 422 8.56 25.33 17.09
C PRO A 422 9.54 26.15 17.93
N ASP A 423 9.40 26.05 19.25
CA ASP A 423 10.37 26.65 20.19
C ASP A 423 11.49 25.61 20.42
N ILE A 424 12.59 25.77 19.69
CA ILE A 424 13.74 24.87 19.75
C ILE A 424 15.00 25.68 20.05
N ASP A 425 15.58 25.43 21.22
CA ASP A 425 16.91 25.96 21.55
C ASP A 425 17.99 25.08 20.87
N PHE A 426 18.48 25.54 19.72
CA PHE A 426 19.51 24.84 18.95
C PHE A 426 20.85 24.73 19.70
N SER A 427 21.09 25.56 20.73
CA SER A 427 22.31 25.46 21.56
C SER A 427 22.31 24.22 22.46
N THR A 428 21.15 23.63 22.71
CA THR A 428 20.97 22.40 23.52
C THR A 428 20.97 21.13 22.68
N LEU A 429 20.96 21.23 21.36
CA LEU A 429 21.05 20.08 20.46
C LEU A 429 22.50 19.58 20.44
N GLU A 430 22.71 18.35 20.90
CA GLU A 430 24.02 17.72 21.02
C GLU A 430 24.62 17.25 19.66
#